data_80a59028b1731e9172eefe509deedcd6
#
_entry.id   80a59028b1731e9172eefe509deedcd6
#
_cell.length_a   1.000
_cell.length_b   1.000
_cell.length_c   1.000
_cell.angle_alpha   90.00
_cell.angle_beta   90.00
_cell.angle_gamma   90.00
#
_symmetry.space_group_name_H-M   'P 1'
#
loop_
_entity.id
_entity.type
_entity.pdbx_description
1 polymer ?
#
loop_
_entity_poly.entity_id
_entity_poly.type
_entity_poly.pdbx_seq_one_letter_code
_entity_poly.pdbx_strand_id
1 'polypeptide(L)'
;MTMEIRRLTGAPLAVSPAVRGSIVSRGDSRAPQRPAVWRVPEETPLAILLNGESFAVMMGTPADLEDFAVGFALTEGIIDDLVQLTSLRIAEAADGFVLNLRLDPARVAAVADRRRSLPGRAGCGVCGAQTIAAALPRPPKVAGTHPAVAALEAAYAALPEFQAMKAENRSTHSAAFCDLTGAIRLLREDIGRHNALDKLGGALAREGRDAGGGFILLSSRISVELVQKAAVLRAPFLAAVSAPSALALRLAS
;
A
#
# COMPACT_ATOMS: atom_id res chain seq x y z
N MET A 1 23.12 -12.46 -1.57
CA MET A 1 22.67 -12.67 -2.97
C MET A 1 21.77 -11.50 -3.32
N THR A 2 22.10 -10.70 -4.32
CA THR A 2 21.34 -9.50 -4.67
C THR A 2 20.11 -9.91 -5.48
N MET A 3 18.92 -9.48 -5.05
CA MET A 3 17.66 -9.71 -5.77
C MET A 3 17.73 -9.06 -7.15
N GLU A 4 17.41 -9.82 -8.21
CA GLU A 4 17.33 -9.30 -9.56
C GLU A 4 15.93 -8.73 -9.83
N ILE A 5 15.86 -7.43 -10.16
CA ILE A 5 14.63 -6.77 -10.60
C ILE A 5 14.72 -6.50 -12.10
N ARG A 6 13.76 -7.01 -12.88
CA ARG A 6 13.65 -6.75 -14.32
C ARG A 6 12.30 -6.13 -14.62
N ARG A 7 12.32 -4.92 -15.19
CA ARG A 7 11.16 -4.26 -15.76
C ARG A 7 11.19 -4.43 -17.29
N LEU A 8 10.16 -5.04 -17.85
CA LEU A 8 9.96 -5.12 -19.30
C LEU A 8 9.04 -3.96 -19.68
N THR A 9 9.62 -2.91 -20.28
CA THR A 9 8.97 -1.61 -20.43
C THR A 9 8.14 -1.48 -21.71
N GLY A 10 6.87 -1.07 -21.57
CA GLY A 10 6.17 -0.22 -22.51
C GLY A 10 6.30 1.27 -22.12
N ALA A 11 5.59 2.16 -22.78
CA ALA A 11 5.49 3.55 -22.35
C ALA A 11 4.80 3.60 -20.98
N PRO A 12 5.32 4.36 -19.98
CA PRO A 12 4.72 4.39 -18.66
C PRO A 12 3.29 4.94 -18.73
N LEU A 13 2.32 4.24 -18.14
CA LEU A 13 0.96 4.76 -17.96
C LEU A 13 1.00 6.04 -17.12
N ALA A 14 0.21 7.04 -17.52
CA ALA A 14 0.08 8.25 -16.74
C ALA A 14 -0.59 7.94 -15.41
N VAL A 15 0.08 8.23 -14.29
CA VAL A 15 -0.46 7.97 -12.95
C VAL A 15 -1.63 8.88 -12.57
N SER A 16 -1.78 10.01 -13.26
CA SER A 16 -2.87 10.97 -13.08
C SER A 16 -3.32 11.52 -14.45
N PRO A 17 -4.05 10.73 -15.26
CA PRO A 17 -4.54 11.19 -16.56
C PRO A 17 -5.49 12.37 -16.42
N ALA A 18 -5.48 13.25 -17.43
CA ALA A 18 -6.39 14.38 -17.52
C ALA A 18 -7.73 13.95 -18.12
N VAL A 19 -8.81 14.21 -17.42
CA VAL A 19 -10.18 13.89 -17.85
C VAL A 19 -10.98 15.18 -18.02
N ARG A 20 -11.72 15.29 -19.13
CA ARG A 20 -12.65 16.41 -19.37
C ARG A 20 -13.99 16.12 -18.67
N GLY A 21 -14.49 17.11 -17.96
CA GLY A 21 -15.78 17.03 -17.27
C GLY A 21 -16.45 18.39 -17.20
N SER A 22 -17.50 18.47 -16.40
CA SER A 22 -18.20 19.72 -16.15
C SER A 22 -18.37 19.95 -14.64
N ILE A 23 -18.18 21.18 -14.19
CA ILE A 23 -18.49 21.59 -12.83
C ILE A 23 -19.98 21.94 -12.79
N VAL A 24 -20.69 21.29 -11.86
CA VAL A 24 -22.10 21.59 -11.54
C VAL A 24 -22.14 22.22 -10.15
N SER A 25 -22.71 23.40 -10.03
CA SER A 25 -22.89 24.08 -8.73
C SER A 25 -23.93 23.37 -7.88
N ARG A 26 -23.57 23.04 -6.65
CA ARG A 26 -24.51 22.41 -5.69
C ARG A 26 -25.59 23.40 -5.31
N GLY A 27 -26.85 23.02 -5.44
CA GLY A 27 -28.01 23.80 -5.01
C GLY A 27 -28.67 24.66 -6.10
N ASP A 28 -28.06 24.78 -7.27
CA ASP A 28 -28.69 25.46 -8.42
C ASP A 28 -28.66 24.57 -9.67
N SER A 29 -29.74 23.84 -9.90
CA SER A 29 -29.90 22.97 -11.07
C SER A 29 -29.99 23.74 -12.40
N ARG A 30 -30.10 25.05 -12.39
CA ARG A 30 -30.15 25.94 -13.54
C ARG A 30 -28.83 26.64 -13.82
N ALA A 31 -27.84 26.53 -12.91
CA ALA A 31 -26.52 27.11 -13.12
C ALA A 31 -25.85 26.47 -14.36
N PRO A 32 -25.24 27.27 -15.24
CA PRO A 32 -24.56 26.75 -16.41
C PRO A 32 -23.40 25.85 -15.98
N GLN A 33 -23.30 24.66 -16.60
CA GLN A 33 -22.18 23.76 -16.40
C GLN A 33 -20.92 24.42 -16.97
N ARG A 34 -19.85 24.42 -16.19
CA ARG A 34 -18.55 24.95 -16.64
C ARG A 34 -17.65 23.79 -17.05
N PRO A 35 -17.08 23.79 -18.28
CA PRO A 35 -16.09 22.79 -18.67
C PRO A 35 -14.90 22.83 -17.69
N ALA A 36 -14.43 21.68 -17.31
CA ALA A 36 -13.27 21.52 -16.46
C ALA A 36 -12.40 20.36 -16.91
N VAL A 37 -11.11 20.47 -16.69
CA VAL A 37 -10.16 19.38 -16.84
C VAL A 37 -9.69 18.97 -15.46
N TRP A 38 -9.85 17.68 -15.14
CA TRP A 38 -9.45 17.11 -13.86
C TRP A 38 -8.33 16.11 -14.08
N ARG A 39 -7.40 16.07 -13.15
CA ARG A 39 -6.50 14.93 -13.04
C ARG A 39 -7.13 13.92 -12.08
N VAL A 40 -7.25 12.68 -12.52
CA VAL A 40 -7.80 11.58 -11.72
C VAL A 40 -6.71 10.51 -11.55
N PRO A 41 -6.65 9.79 -10.41
CA PRO A 41 -5.67 8.72 -10.26
C PRO A 41 -6.00 7.58 -11.24
N GLU A 42 -4.96 7.03 -11.87
CA GLU A 42 -5.09 5.80 -12.64
C GLU A 42 -5.24 4.61 -11.70
N GLU A 43 -6.17 3.73 -12.02
CA GLU A 43 -6.42 2.49 -11.33
C GLU A 43 -6.26 1.32 -12.31
N THR A 44 -5.26 0.47 -12.06
CA THR A 44 -4.80 -0.55 -12.99
C THR A 44 -4.76 -1.91 -12.31
N PRO A 45 -5.17 -3.00 -12.99
CA PRO A 45 -4.98 -4.37 -12.50
C PRO A 45 -3.50 -4.73 -12.36
N LEU A 46 -3.13 -5.23 -11.19
CA LEU A 46 -1.80 -5.70 -10.83
C LEU A 46 -1.88 -7.20 -10.54
N ALA A 47 -1.54 -8.03 -11.52
CA ALA A 47 -1.55 -9.48 -11.39
C ALA A 47 -0.27 -9.94 -10.69
N ILE A 48 -0.39 -10.50 -9.49
CA ILE A 48 0.70 -11.03 -8.70
C ILE A 48 0.83 -12.51 -8.98
N LEU A 49 2.01 -12.92 -9.46
CA LEU A 49 2.34 -14.31 -9.73
C LEU A 49 3.47 -14.77 -8.80
N LEU A 50 3.38 -16.00 -8.34
CA LEU A 50 4.45 -16.71 -7.63
C LEU A 50 4.99 -17.82 -8.53
N ASN A 51 6.25 -17.74 -8.90
CA ASN A 51 6.91 -18.67 -9.82
C ASN A 51 6.18 -18.89 -11.16
N GLY A 52 5.46 -17.86 -11.63
CA GLY A 52 4.68 -17.90 -12.87
C GLY A 52 3.21 -18.34 -12.69
N GLU A 53 2.80 -18.78 -11.50
CA GLU A 53 1.41 -19.10 -11.18
C GLU A 53 0.68 -17.92 -10.59
N SER A 54 -0.54 -17.65 -11.06
CA SER A 54 -1.37 -16.56 -10.56
C SER A 54 -1.66 -16.74 -9.06
N PHE A 55 -1.40 -15.71 -8.26
CA PHE A 55 -1.67 -15.70 -6.82
C PHE A 55 -2.83 -14.77 -6.48
N ALA A 56 -2.80 -13.52 -6.92
CA ALA A 56 -3.84 -12.52 -6.68
C ALA A 56 -3.87 -11.47 -7.80
N VAL A 57 -4.98 -10.76 -7.92
CA VAL A 57 -5.07 -9.52 -8.72
C VAL A 57 -5.51 -8.41 -7.80
N MET A 58 -4.76 -7.32 -7.78
CA MET A 58 -5.03 -6.12 -6.99
C MET A 58 -5.28 -4.94 -7.93
N MET A 59 -6.13 -4.01 -7.51
CA MET A 59 -6.27 -2.73 -8.20
C MET A 59 -5.37 -1.70 -7.52
N GLY A 60 -4.57 -0.98 -8.30
CA GLY A 60 -3.63 0.00 -7.75
C GLY A 60 -3.14 1.02 -8.76
N THR A 61 -2.51 2.07 -8.28
CA THR A 61 -1.87 3.07 -9.14
C THR A 61 -0.58 2.50 -9.74
N PRO A 62 -0.34 2.65 -11.08
CA PRO A 62 0.78 2.05 -11.80
C PRO A 62 2.11 2.78 -11.56
N ALA A 63 2.44 3.03 -10.30
CA ALA A 63 3.69 3.62 -9.83
C ALA A 63 4.26 2.79 -8.68
N ASP A 64 5.57 2.83 -8.49
CA ASP A 64 6.28 2.13 -7.41
C ASP A 64 5.92 0.63 -7.34
N LEU A 65 5.83 -0.03 -8.51
CA LEU A 65 5.35 -1.40 -8.62
C LEU A 65 6.31 -2.41 -7.99
N GLU A 66 7.62 -2.13 -8.00
CA GLU A 66 8.63 -2.92 -7.31
C GLU A 66 8.39 -2.88 -5.79
N ASP A 67 8.14 -1.69 -5.26
CA ASP A 67 7.86 -1.48 -3.84
C ASP A 67 6.55 -2.17 -3.47
N PHE A 68 5.52 -2.04 -4.33
CA PHE A 68 4.25 -2.73 -4.13
C PHE A 68 4.43 -4.26 -4.06
N ALA A 69 5.13 -4.85 -5.03
CA ALA A 69 5.30 -6.31 -5.10
C ALA A 69 6.03 -6.86 -3.86
N VAL A 70 7.12 -6.20 -3.45
CA VAL A 70 7.90 -6.57 -2.26
C VAL A 70 7.08 -6.39 -0.99
N GLY A 71 6.45 -5.22 -0.83
CA GLY A 71 5.69 -4.91 0.37
C GLY A 71 4.45 -5.79 0.53
N PHE A 72 3.72 -6.04 -0.55
CA PHE A 72 2.62 -7.00 -0.58
C PHE A 72 3.09 -8.40 -0.15
N ALA A 73 4.22 -8.86 -0.69
CA ALA A 73 4.75 -10.17 -0.34
C ALA A 73 5.10 -10.29 1.15
N LEU A 74 5.66 -9.23 1.75
CA LEU A 74 5.96 -9.16 3.18
C LEU A 74 4.67 -9.12 4.02
N THR A 75 3.80 -8.17 3.74
CA THR A 75 2.62 -7.91 4.59
C THR A 75 1.55 -8.99 4.51
N GLU A 76 1.47 -9.71 3.38
CA GLU A 76 0.62 -10.90 3.22
C GLU A 76 1.33 -12.19 3.68
N GLY A 77 2.58 -12.09 4.18
CA GLY A 77 3.34 -13.23 4.70
C GLY A 77 3.69 -14.27 3.62
N ILE A 78 3.79 -13.84 2.37
CA ILE A 78 4.33 -14.66 1.28
C ILE A 78 5.84 -14.86 1.51
N ILE A 79 6.53 -13.83 1.96
CA ILE A 79 7.90 -13.87 2.45
C ILE A 79 7.98 -13.25 3.85
N ASP A 80 8.96 -13.66 4.63
CA ASP A 80 9.25 -13.10 5.96
C ASP A 80 10.41 -12.10 5.89
N ASP A 81 11.24 -12.23 4.85
CA ASP A 81 12.41 -11.39 4.58
C ASP A 81 12.66 -11.31 3.07
N LEU A 82 13.23 -10.17 2.62
CA LEU A 82 13.55 -9.90 1.22
C LEU A 82 14.53 -10.93 0.63
N VAL A 83 15.41 -11.53 1.44
CA VAL A 83 16.36 -12.58 1.02
C VAL A 83 15.66 -13.81 0.43
N GLN A 84 14.40 -14.06 0.79
CA GLN A 84 13.61 -15.16 0.24
C GLN A 84 13.09 -14.90 -1.19
N LEU A 85 13.16 -13.64 -1.65
CA LEU A 85 12.80 -13.27 -3.01
C LEU A 85 14.03 -13.32 -3.92
N THR A 86 14.08 -14.33 -4.77
CA THR A 86 15.22 -14.55 -5.70
C THR A 86 15.23 -13.52 -6.82
N SER A 87 14.07 -13.24 -7.42
CA SER A 87 13.91 -12.19 -8.43
C SER A 87 12.48 -11.69 -8.52
N LEU A 88 12.32 -10.47 -9.01
CA LEU A 88 11.06 -9.84 -9.34
C LEU A 88 11.09 -9.43 -10.81
N ARG A 89 10.11 -9.87 -11.59
CA ARG A 89 9.91 -9.45 -12.97
C ARG A 89 8.58 -8.69 -13.06
N ILE A 90 8.64 -7.48 -13.60
CA ILE A 90 7.47 -6.66 -13.89
C ILE A 90 7.33 -6.55 -15.40
N ALA A 91 6.16 -6.90 -15.91
CA ALA A 91 5.81 -6.80 -17.33
C ALA A 91 4.49 -6.06 -17.48
N GLU A 92 4.41 -5.20 -18.47
CA GLU A 92 3.16 -4.58 -18.90
C GLU A 92 2.36 -5.60 -19.71
N ALA A 93 1.04 -5.62 -19.49
CA ALA A 93 0.05 -6.39 -20.23
C ALA A 93 -0.96 -5.42 -20.86
N ALA A 94 -1.85 -5.91 -21.73
CA ALA A 94 -2.81 -5.05 -22.44
C ALA A 94 -3.64 -4.17 -21.49
N ASP A 95 -4.05 -4.71 -20.33
CA ASP A 95 -4.96 -4.03 -19.41
C ASP A 95 -4.35 -3.91 -17.98
N GLY A 96 -3.02 -3.96 -17.82
CA GLY A 96 -2.41 -3.86 -16.50
C GLY A 96 -0.97 -4.32 -16.42
N PHE A 97 -0.55 -4.77 -15.26
CA PHE A 97 0.81 -5.24 -15.01
C PHE A 97 0.84 -6.64 -14.41
N VAL A 98 1.86 -7.39 -14.78
CA VAL A 98 2.18 -8.70 -14.20
C VAL A 98 3.41 -8.55 -13.33
N LEU A 99 3.27 -8.87 -12.05
CA LEU A 99 4.32 -8.83 -11.03
C LEU A 99 4.67 -10.27 -10.66
N ASN A 100 5.70 -10.84 -11.28
CA ASN A 100 6.08 -12.23 -11.07
C ASN A 100 7.25 -12.33 -10.07
N LEU A 101 6.94 -12.83 -8.88
CA LEU A 101 7.90 -13.05 -7.80
C LEU A 101 8.46 -14.47 -7.88
N ARG A 102 9.77 -14.60 -7.87
CA ARG A 102 10.47 -15.88 -7.84
C ARG A 102 10.92 -16.20 -6.42
N LEU A 103 10.45 -17.32 -5.91
CA LEU A 103 10.67 -17.82 -4.56
C LEU A 103 11.12 -19.27 -4.61
N ASP A 104 11.64 -19.77 -3.48
CA ASP A 104 11.82 -21.22 -3.30
C ASP A 104 10.47 -21.95 -3.48
N PRO A 105 10.43 -23.06 -4.24
CA PRO A 105 9.21 -23.84 -4.45
C PRO A 105 8.55 -24.31 -3.15
N ALA A 106 9.29 -24.63 -2.11
CA ALA A 106 8.76 -25.03 -0.82
C ALA A 106 8.02 -23.86 -0.15
N ARG A 107 8.51 -22.62 -0.33
CA ARG A 107 7.82 -21.41 0.19
C ARG A 107 6.50 -21.17 -0.55
N VAL A 108 6.49 -21.34 -1.88
CA VAL A 108 5.26 -21.22 -2.68
C VAL A 108 4.22 -22.24 -2.23
N ALA A 109 4.62 -23.50 -2.02
CA ALA A 109 3.73 -24.54 -1.51
C ALA A 109 3.16 -24.20 -0.13
N ALA A 110 3.97 -23.64 0.78
CA ALA A 110 3.52 -23.24 2.14
C ALA A 110 2.46 -22.11 2.14
N VAL A 111 2.44 -21.26 1.11
CA VAL A 111 1.46 -20.16 1.00
C VAL A 111 0.31 -20.44 0.03
N ALA A 112 0.33 -21.60 -0.64
CA ALA A 112 -0.67 -21.96 -1.66
C ALA A 112 -2.12 -21.92 -1.15
N ASP A 113 -2.35 -22.29 0.12
CA ASP A 113 -3.69 -22.27 0.72
C ASP A 113 -4.23 -20.84 0.94
N ARG A 114 -3.35 -19.85 1.08
CA ARG A 114 -3.73 -18.43 1.17
C ARG A 114 -4.27 -17.87 -0.14
N ARG A 115 -3.85 -18.44 -1.29
CA ARG A 115 -4.35 -18.12 -2.63
C ARG A 115 -5.87 -18.19 -2.73
N ARG A 116 -6.51 -19.19 -2.08
CA ARG A 116 -7.96 -19.40 -2.12
C ARG A 116 -8.76 -18.36 -1.33
N SER A 117 -8.12 -17.64 -0.43
CA SER A 117 -8.76 -16.64 0.43
C SER A 117 -8.60 -15.20 -0.04
N LEU A 118 -7.90 -14.95 -1.16
CA LEU A 118 -7.56 -13.62 -1.68
C LEU A 118 -8.37 -13.10 -2.90
N PRO A 119 -9.36 -13.78 -3.49
CA PRO A 119 -10.06 -13.28 -4.67
C PRO A 119 -10.82 -11.98 -4.35
N GLY A 120 -10.47 -10.90 -5.06
CA GLY A 120 -11.28 -9.68 -5.14
C GLY A 120 -11.24 -8.75 -3.94
N ARG A 121 -10.13 -8.60 -3.24
CA ARG A 121 -9.98 -7.65 -2.12
C ARG A 121 -9.95 -6.19 -2.58
N ALA A 122 -11.09 -5.70 -3.06
CA ALA A 122 -11.34 -4.28 -3.16
C ALA A 122 -12.08 -3.83 -1.87
N GLY A 123 -11.34 -3.33 -0.88
CA GLY A 123 -11.94 -2.58 0.22
C GLY A 123 -11.73 -3.08 1.63
N CYS A 124 -12.15 -4.29 2.04
CA CYS A 124 -12.07 -4.70 3.46
C CYS A 124 -11.12 -5.85 3.78
N GLY A 125 -10.46 -6.45 2.78
CA GLY A 125 -9.46 -7.50 3.00
C GLY A 125 -9.97 -8.84 3.58
N VAL A 126 -11.25 -8.96 3.90
CA VAL A 126 -11.83 -10.11 4.62
C VAL A 126 -12.63 -11.05 3.70
N CYS A 127 -12.89 -10.64 2.45
CA CYS A 127 -13.62 -11.47 1.49
C CYS A 127 -12.84 -12.76 1.17
N GLY A 128 -13.42 -13.92 1.49
CA GLY A 128 -12.82 -15.24 1.26
C GLY A 128 -12.24 -15.93 2.50
N ALA A 129 -12.19 -15.28 3.65
CA ALA A 129 -11.82 -15.96 4.90
C ALA A 129 -12.92 -16.97 5.30
N GLN A 130 -12.54 -18.24 5.46
CA GLN A 130 -13.49 -19.30 5.82
C GLN A 130 -13.84 -19.31 7.31
N THR A 131 -13.07 -18.62 8.15
CA THR A 131 -13.31 -18.52 9.59
C THR A 131 -13.00 -17.11 10.10
N ILE A 132 -13.63 -16.71 11.21
CA ILE A 132 -13.34 -15.42 11.89
C ILE A 132 -11.86 -15.36 12.29
N ALA A 133 -11.29 -16.45 12.79
CA ALA A 133 -9.87 -16.51 13.18
C ALA A 133 -8.92 -16.29 11.98
N ALA A 134 -9.27 -16.81 10.80
CA ALA A 134 -8.51 -16.57 9.57
C ALA A 134 -8.67 -15.13 9.05
N ALA A 135 -9.80 -14.50 9.32
CA ALA A 135 -10.06 -13.11 8.96
C ALA A 135 -9.32 -12.11 9.87
N LEU A 136 -9.05 -12.51 11.11
CA LEU A 136 -8.44 -11.65 12.15
C LEU A 136 -7.20 -12.32 12.78
N PRO A 137 -6.15 -12.63 12.01
CA PRO A 137 -4.92 -13.13 12.56
C PRO A 137 -4.34 -12.09 13.52
N ARG A 138 -3.85 -12.55 14.68
CA ARG A 138 -3.19 -11.65 15.62
C ARG A 138 -1.83 -11.21 15.04
N PRO A 139 -1.56 -9.91 14.95
CA PRO A 139 -0.27 -9.42 14.48
C PRO A 139 0.82 -9.73 15.50
N PRO A 140 2.11 -9.74 15.09
CA PRO A 140 3.23 -9.79 16.02
C PRO A 140 3.18 -8.58 16.95
N LYS A 141 3.59 -8.78 18.22
CA LYS A 141 3.80 -7.66 19.14
C LYS A 141 5.04 -6.87 18.73
N VAL A 142 4.87 -5.57 18.59
CA VAL A 142 5.97 -4.67 18.25
C VAL A 142 6.26 -3.78 19.44
N ALA A 143 7.52 -3.81 19.90
CA ALA A 143 8.01 -2.90 20.93
C ALA A 143 8.82 -1.77 20.28
N GLY A 144 8.76 -0.58 20.85
CA GLY A 144 9.52 0.56 20.36
C GLY A 144 9.17 1.86 21.08
N THR A 145 9.84 2.93 20.69
CA THR A 145 9.62 4.26 21.28
C THR A 145 8.43 4.93 20.61
N HIS A 146 7.52 5.47 21.42
CA HIS A 146 6.41 6.27 20.91
C HIS A 146 6.91 7.69 20.59
N PRO A 147 6.48 8.30 19.48
CA PRO A 147 6.81 9.67 19.14
C PRO A 147 6.20 10.65 20.15
N ALA A 148 6.88 11.76 20.40
CA ALA A 148 6.28 12.89 21.12
C ALA A 148 5.16 13.54 20.29
N VAL A 149 4.20 14.18 20.96
CA VAL A 149 3.08 14.87 20.26
C VAL A 149 3.61 15.89 19.26
N ALA A 150 4.65 16.65 19.60
CA ALA A 150 5.25 17.63 18.69
C ALA A 150 5.80 16.98 17.40
N ALA A 151 6.33 15.74 17.47
CA ALA A 151 6.78 15.00 16.30
C ALA A 151 5.61 14.58 15.40
N LEU A 152 4.48 14.19 16.00
CA LEU A 152 3.25 13.88 15.26
C LEU A 152 2.71 15.11 14.55
N GLU A 153 2.67 16.25 15.24
CA GLU A 153 2.22 17.54 14.67
C GLU A 153 3.13 17.99 13.52
N ALA A 154 4.45 17.88 13.68
CA ALA A 154 5.42 18.20 12.64
C ALA A 154 5.24 17.34 11.39
N ALA A 155 5.14 16.01 11.56
CA ALA A 155 4.92 15.08 10.45
C ALA A 155 3.58 15.34 9.75
N TYR A 156 2.54 15.62 10.51
CA TYR A 156 1.22 15.93 9.99
C TYR A 156 1.22 17.23 9.16
N ALA A 157 1.86 18.27 9.65
CA ALA A 157 1.97 19.56 8.96
C ALA A 157 2.77 19.44 7.64
N ALA A 158 3.85 18.65 7.64
CA ALA A 158 4.69 18.44 6.47
C ALA A 158 4.07 17.49 5.42
N LEU A 159 3.12 16.64 5.81
CA LEU A 159 2.59 15.58 4.94
C LEU A 159 2.14 16.06 3.54
N PRO A 160 1.43 17.19 3.38
CA PRO A 160 0.98 17.65 2.06
C PRO A 160 2.13 17.93 1.08
N GLU A 161 3.31 18.33 1.55
CA GLU A 161 4.48 18.64 0.71
C GLU A 161 5.06 17.38 0.04
N PHE A 162 4.84 16.22 0.64
CA PHE A 162 5.32 14.93 0.14
C PHE A 162 4.29 14.19 -0.73
N GLN A 163 3.04 14.64 -0.77
CA GLN A 163 1.92 13.98 -1.47
C GLN A 163 1.78 14.48 -2.91
N ALA A 164 2.73 14.18 -3.78
CA ALA A 164 2.77 14.67 -5.16
C ALA A 164 1.55 14.23 -6.00
N MET A 165 1.16 12.95 -5.93
CA MET A 165 -0.02 12.47 -6.65
C MET A 165 -1.31 13.09 -6.11
N LYS A 166 -1.46 13.17 -4.79
CA LYS A 166 -2.64 13.78 -4.17
C LYS A 166 -2.74 15.28 -4.48
N ALA A 167 -1.64 15.97 -4.60
CA ALA A 167 -1.63 17.38 -5.02
C ALA A 167 -2.25 17.55 -6.41
N GLU A 168 -2.03 16.57 -7.33
CA GLU A 168 -2.61 16.58 -8.66
C GLU A 168 -4.07 16.09 -8.71
N ASN A 169 -4.34 14.92 -8.10
CA ASN A 169 -5.60 14.19 -8.32
C ASN A 169 -6.56 14.23 -7.12
N ARG A 170 -6.10 14.63 -5.92
CA ARG A 170 -6.86 14.76 -4.67
C ARG A 170 -7.54 13.48 -4.15
N SER A 171 -7.24 12.33 -4.75
CA SER A 171 -7.95 11.07 -4.48
C SER A 171 -7.04 9.94 -3.99
N THR A 172 -5.71 10.09 -4.09
CA THR A 172 -4.77 9.09 -3.59
C THR A 172 -4.60 9.15 -2.08
N HIS A 173 -4.29 7.99 -1.51
CA HIS A 173 -3.85 7.83 -0.14
C HIS A 173 -2.33 7.78 -0.08
N SER A 174 -1.77 8.10 1.07
CA SER A 174 -0.35 7.96 1.34
C SER A 174 -0.06 7.23 2.63
N ALA A 175 1.08 6.55 2.66
CA ALA A 175 1.73 6.03 3.85
C ALA A 175 3.15 6.60 3.92
N ALA A 176 3.51 7.18 5.05
CA ALA A 176 4.80 7.79 5.29
C ALA A 176 5.50 7.12 6.47
N PHE A 177 6.81 6.87 6.35
CA PHE A 177 7.68 6.56 7.46
C PHE A 177 8.30 7.86 7.97
N CYS A 178 8.08 8.11 9.25
CA CYS A 178 8.59 9.28 9.97
C CYS A 178 9.56 8.83 11.06
N ASP A 179 10.64 9.54 11.26
CA ASP A 179 11.49 9.32 12.42
C ASP A 179 10.88 9.92 13.70
N LEU A 180 11.51 9.69 14.85
CA LEU A 180 11.00 10.17 16.15
C LEU A 180 11.03 11.70 16.31
N THR A 181 11.63 12.44 15.39
CA THR A 181 11.56 13.92 15.34
C THR A 181 10.34 14.41 14.56
N GLY A 182 9.65 13.52 13.83
CA GLY A 182 8.55 13.85 12.95
C GLY A 182 8.96 14.16 11.50
N ALA A 183 10.26 14.03 11.17
CA ALA A 183 10.70 14.19 9.79
C ALA A 183 10.25 13.00 8.92
N ILE A 184 9.54 13.28 7.83
CA ILE A 184 9.15 12.28 6.84
C ILE A 184 10.41 11.84 6.09
N ARG A 185 10.76 10.56 6.19
CA ARG A 185 11.94 9.97 5.58
C ARG A 185 11.63 9.23 4.29
N LEU A 186 10.41 8.71 4.17
CA LEU A 186 9.96 7.98 2.99
C LEU A 186 8.43 8.10 2.91
N LEU A 187 7.90 8.23 1.70
CA LEU A 187 6.45 8.24 1.47
C LEU A 187 6.13 7.50 0.19
N ARG A 188 5.00 6.81 0.18
CA ARG A 188 4.41 6.20 -1.01
C ARG A 188 2.93 6.53 -1.10
N GLU A 189 2.46 6.68 -2.34
CA GLU A 189 1.06 6.98 -2.64
C GLU A 189 0.44 5.87 -3.51
N ASP A 190 -0.85 5.68 -3.31
CA ASP A 190 -1.68 4.80 -4.14
C ASP A 190 -3.15 5.22 -4.01
N ILE A 191 -4.01 4.85 -4.98
CA ILE A 191 -5.46 4.99 -4.86
C ILE A 191 -6.02 4.15 -3.71
N GLY A 192 -5.39 3.00 -3.44
CA GLY A 192 -5.71 2.10 -2.33
C GLY A 192 -4.84 2.35 -1.09
N ARG A 193 -5.47 2.63 0.06
CA ARG A 193 -4.73 2.85 1.32
C ARG A 193 -3.85 1.66 1.74
N HIS A 194 -4.30 0.43 1.46
CA HIS A 194 -3.53 -0.79 1.75
C HIS A 194 -2.29 -0.88 0.86
N ASN A 195 -2.47 -0.59 -0.43
CA ASN A 195 -1.37 -0.57 -1.39
C ASN A 195 -0.33 0.53 -1.05
N ALA A 196 -0.78 1.71 -0.60
CA ALA A 196 0.14 2.77 -0.17
C ALA A 196 1.04 2.29 0.98
N LEU A 197 0.48 1.55 1.95
CA LEU A 197 1.24 0.96 3.04
C LEU A 197 2.14 -0.19 2.55
N ASP A 198 1.66 -1.04 1.64
CA ASP A 198 2.48 -2.08 1.02
C ASP A 198 3.67 -1.47 0.27
N LYS A 199 3.44 -0.44 -0.55
CA LYS A 199 4.51 0.28 -1.24
C LYS A 199 5.54 0.85 -0.26
N LEU A 200 5.09 1.46 0.83
CA LEU A 200 5.99 1.96 1.87
C LEU A 200 6.83 0.83 2.47
N GLY A 201 6.20 -0.30 2.82
CA GLY A 201 6.88 -1.46 3.39
C GLY A 201 7.93 -2.04 2.44
N GLY A 202 7.59 -2.16 1.16
CA GLY A 202 8.53 -2.62 0.14
C GLY A 202 9.70 -1.67 -0.08
N ALA A 203 9.44 -0.36 -0.09
CA ALA A 203 10.49 0.65 -0.20
C ALA A 203 11.46 0.59 0.98
N LEU A 204 10.94 0.49 2.22
CA LEU A 204 11.77 0.32 3.41
C LEU A 204 12.63 -0.95 3.33
N ALA A 205 12.03 -2.09 2.99
CA ALA A 205 12.74 -3.36 2.89
C ALA A 205 13.86 -3.32 1.83
N ARG A 206 13.61 -2.69 0.69
CA ARG A 206 14.60 -2.52 -0.39
C ARG A 206 15.76 -1.59 0.00
N GLU A 207 15.52 -0.66 0.93
CA GLU A 207 16.57 0.16 1.55
C GLU A 207 17.28 -0.56 2.72
N GLY A 208 16.94 -1.83 3.00
CA GLY A 208 17.48 -2.57 4.14
C GLY A 208 17.01 -2.03 5.50
N ARG A 209 15.83 -1.45 5.57
CA ARG A 209 15.24 -0.80 6.73
C ARG A 209 13.88 -1.42 7.08
N ASP A 210 13.46 -1.20 8.31
CA ASP A 210 12.09 -1.42 8.77
C ASP A 210 11.52 -0.14 9.42
N ALA A 211 10.31 -0.20 9.91
CA ALA A 211 9.68 0.95 10.56
C ALA A 211 9.96 1.03 12.08
N GLY A 212 10.82 0.16 12.64
CA GLY A 212 11.07 0.07 14.07
C GLY A 212 11.75 1.31 14.68
N GLY A 213 12.47 2.08 13.87
CA GLY A 213 13.17 3.30 14.30
C GLY A 213 12.32 4.57 14.30
N GLY A 214 11.00 4.47 14.11
CA GLY A 214 10.13 5.63 14.01
C GLY A 214 8.65 5.27 14.08
N PHE A 215 7.83 5.90 13.25
CA PHE A 215 6.40 5.61 13.18
C PHE A 215 5.88 5.72 11.74
N ILE A 216 4.71 5.13 11.49
CA ILE A 216 4.01 5.26 10.21
C ILE A 216 2.88 6.27 10.35
N LEU A 217 2.79 7.22 9.41
CA LEU A 217 1.69 8.18 9.28
C LEU A 217 0.89 7.86 8.02
N LEU A 218 -0.42 7.65 8.19
CA LEU A 218 -1.36 7.35 7.12
C LEU A 218 -2.26 8.55 6.82
N SER A 219 -2.50 8.85 5.55
CA SER A 219 -3.49 9.85 5.14
C SER A 219 -4.93 9.33 5.19
N SER A 220 -5.13 8.05 5.46
CA SER A 220 -6.41 7.35 5.48
C SER A 220 -6.93 7.10 6.90
N ARG A 221 -8.08 6.41 7.02
CA ARG A 221 -8.52 5.78 8.27
C ARG A 221 -7.61 4.59 8.60
N ILE A 222 -7.57 4.20 9.89
CA ILE A 222 -6.91 2.96 10.32
C ILE A 222 -7.96 1.85 10.42
N SER A 223 -7.80 0.81 9.59
CA SER A 223 -8.55 -0.45 9.68
C SER A 223 -7.69 -1.54 10.33
N VAL A 224 -8.31 -2.68 10.64
CA VAL A 224 -7.64 -3.85 11.23
C VAL A 224 -6.45 -4.31 10.39
N GLU A 225 -6.64 -4.38 9.07
CA GLU A 225 -5.61 -4.84 8.14
C GLU A 225 -4.39 -3.91 8.12
N LEU A 226 -4.61 -2.59 8.27
CA LEU A 226 -3.51 -1.63 8.33
C LEU A 226 -2.70 -1.78 9.63
N VAL A 227 -3.35 -2.12 10.76
CA VAL A 227 -2.64 -2.46 12.00
C VAL A 227 -1.80 -3.74 11.82
N GLN A 228 -2.39 -4.78 11.20
CA GLN A 228 -1.69 -6.04 10.94
C GLN A 228 -0.46 -5.82 10.03
N LYS A 229 -0.64 -5.09 8.92
CA LYS A 229 0.45 -4.75 8.01
C LYS A 229 1.54 -3.90 8.67
N ALA A 230 1.16 -2.88 9.44
CA ALA A 230 2.11 -2.04 10.18
C ALA A 230 2.94 -2.85 11.19
N ALA A 231 2.31 -3.80 11.87
CA ALA A 231 3.03 -4.69 12.80
C ALA A 231 4.02 -5.62 12.09
N VAL A 232 3.68 -6.16 10.91
CA VAL A 232 4.61 -6.92 10.06
C VAL A 232 5.80 -6.05 9.65
N LEU A 233 5.57 -4.77 9.34
CA LEU A 233 6.61 -3.79 9.03
C LEU A 233 7.39 -3.31 10.29
N ARG A 234 7.09 -3.87 11.45
CA ARG A 234 7.72 -3.57 12.75
C ARG A 234 7.50 -2.13 13.23
N ALA A 235 6.43 -1.47 12.77
CA ALA A 235 6.09 -0.13 13.22
C ALA A 235 5.55 -0.15 14.66
N PRO A 236 6.22 0.47 15.64
CA PRO A 236 5.76 0.49 17.02
C PRO A 236 4.61 1.48 17.25
N PHE A 237 4.40 2.41 16.31
CA PHE A 237 3.35 3.40 16.38
C PHE A 237 2.76 3.69 14.99
N LEU A 238 1.43 3.78 14.93
CA LEU A 238 0.67 4.08 13.71
C LEU A 238 -0.21 5.31 13.95
N ALA A 239 0.12 6.40 13.24
CA ALA A 239 -0.66 7.62 13.22
C ALA A 239 -1.53 7.71 11.97
N ALA A 240 -2.62 8.47 12.02
CA ALA A 240 -3.46 8.72 10.85
C ALA A 240 -4.12 10.09 10.89
N VAL A 241 -4.37 10.62 9.69
CA VAL A 241 -5.15 11.86 9.47
C VAL A 241 -6.63 11.67 9.84
N SER A 242 -7.12 10.43 9.82
CA SER A 242 -8.54 10.11 10.05
C SER A 242 -8.71 9.04 11.13
N ALA A 243 -9.95 8.83 11.57
CA ALA A 243 -10.26 7.99 12.74
C ALA A 243 -9.98 6.49 12.50
N PRO A 244 -9.51 5.77 13.53
CA PRO A 244 -9.42 4.31 13.52
C PRO A 244 -10.79 3.67 13.75
N SER A 245 -10.93 2.39 13.35
CA SER A 245 -12.07 1.58 13.79
C SER A 245 -11.85 1.09 15.23
N ALA A 246 -12.94 0.83 15.97
CA ALA A 246 -12.86 0.30 17.33
C ALA A 246 -12.13 -1.06 17.39
N LEU A 247 -12.27 -1.90 16.35
CA LEU A 247 -11.57 -3.17 16.27
C LEU A 247 -10.07 -2.97 16.03
N ALA A 248 -9.69 -1.99 15.20
CA ALA A 248 -8.29 -1.63 14.98
C ALA A 248 -7.60 -1.18 16.29
N LEU A 249 -8.29 -0.37 17.11
CA LEU A 249 -7.78 0.05 18.43
C LEU A 249 -7.57 -1.15 19.36
N ARG A 250 -8.56 -2.07 19.45
CA ARG A 250 -8.42 -3.27 20.29
C ARG A 250 -7.29 -4.20 19.83
N LEU A 251 -6.98 -4.21 18.54
CA LEU A 251 -5.90 -5.03 18.01
C LEU A 251 -4.53 -4.41 18.24
N ALA A 252 -4.45 -3.08 18.26
CA ALA A 252 -3.21 -2.31 18.47
C ALA A 252 -2.80 -2.21 19.96
N SER A 253 -3.70 -2.53 20.89
CA SER A 253 -3.47 -2.56 22.34
C SER A 253 -2.93 -3.91 22.82
#